data_9ba8a226f33c61a23491b30bc00514ca
#
_entry.id   9ba8a226f33c61a23491b30bc00514ca
#
_cell.length_a   1.000
_cell.length_b   1.000
_cell.length_c   1.000
_cell.angle_alpha   90.00
_cell.angle_beta   90.00
_cell.angle_gamma   90.00
#
_symmetry.space_group_name_H-M   'P 1'
#
loop_
_entity.id
_entity.type
_entity.pdbx_description
1 polymer ?
#
loop_
_entity_poly.entity_id
_entity_poly.type
_entity_poly.pdbx_seq_one_letter_code
_entity_poly.pdbx_strand_id
1 'polypeptide(L)'
;MYQEVIKFDGETPIKYVFKNCLQEDIETVLNTLTPRERNVLQMRFGLDDAQEKTLKEIGDMFSLTRERIRQIEAKALKKLEDPKRNHILREYIR
;
A
#
# COMPACT_ATOMS: atom_id res chain seq x y z
N MET A 1 17.55 -22.43 2.07
CA MET A 1 17.34 -21.01 1.75
C MET A 1 16.02 -20.55 2.34
N TYR A 2 16.03 -19.48 3.06
CA TYR A 2 14.79 -18.96 3.61
C TYR A 2 14.19 -17.93 2.66
N GLN A 3 12.90 -17.75 2.75
CA GLN A 3 12.20 -16.71 2.03
C GLN A 3 11.95 -15.55 2.98
N GLU A 4 12.31 -14.37 2.52
CA GLU A 4 11.97 -13.18 3.28
C GLU A 4 10.49 -12.94 3.22
N VAL A 5 9.90 -12.73 4.38
CA VAL A 5 8.51 -12.34 4.47
C VAL A 5 8.46 -10.84 4.68
N ILE A 6 7.79 -10.17 3.76
CA ILE A 6 7.61 -8.74 3.86
C ILE A 6 6.38 -8.50 4.72
N LYS A 7 6.59 -7.83 5.85
CA LYS A 7 5.49 -7.49 6.75
C LYS A 7 5.31 -5.98 6.77
N PHE A 8 4.10 -5.57 6.56
CA PHE A 8 3.74 -4.16 6.53
C PHE A 8 2.85 -3.87 7.72
N ASP A 9 3.38 -3.16 8.71
CA ASP A 9 2.61 -2.76 9.88
C ASP A 9 2.59 -1.23 9.99
N GLY A 10 2.16 -0.72 11.13
CA GLY A 10 1.98 0.71 11.31
C GLY A 10 3.23 1.54 11.12
N GLU A 11 4.40 0.97 11.43
CA GLU A 11 5.69 1.63 11.26
C GLU A 11 6.37 1.16 9.97
N THR A 12 5.60 0.75 9.04
CA THR A 12 6.04 -0.05 7.94
C THR A 12 7.04 0.64 7.02
N PRO A 13 8.03 -0.08 6.54
CA PRO A 13 8.92 0.42 5.50
C PRO A 13 8.25 0.50 4.13
N ILE A 14 7.01 0.01 3.98
CA ILE A 14 6.35 0.02 2.67
C ILE A 14 6.22 1.43 2.10
N LYS A 15 5.93 2.40 2.95
CA LYS A 15 5.84 3.79 2.53
C LYS A 15 7.17 4.26 1.94
N TYR A 16 8.27 3.92 2.61
CA TYR A 16 9.60 4.24 2.14
C TYR A 16 9.91 3.53 0.83
N VAL A 17 9.53 2.26 0.74
CA VAL A 17 9.74 1.48 -0.47
C VAL A 17 9.02 2.10 -1.65
N PHE A 18 7.76 2.48 -1.47
CA PHE A 18 6.99 3.11 -2.55
C PHE A 18 7.60 4.43 -3.00
N LYS A 19 8.19 5.19 -2.08
CA LYS A 19 8.82 6.47 -2.44
C LYS A 19 10.05 6.28 -3.28
N ASN A 20 10.69 5.13 -3.19
CA ASN A 20 11.91 4.83 -3.94
C ASN A 20 11.66 3.98 -5.18
N CYS A 21 10.42 3.55 -5.41
CA CYS A 21 10.09 2.74 -6.57
C CYS A 21 9.91 3.61 -7.81
N LEU A 22 10.20 3.03 -8.95
CA LEU A 22 9.82 3.63 -10.21
C LEU A 22 8.30 3.66 -10.31
N GLN A 23 7.77 4.70 -10.92
CA GLN A 23 6.33 4.86 -11.07
C GLN A 23 5.69 3.65 -11.76
N GLU A 24 6.35 3.11 -12.76
CA GLU A 24 5.85 1.94 -13.48
C GLU A 24 5.71 0.73 -12.56
N ASP A 25 6.67 0.54 -11.67
CA ASP A 25 6.66 -0.59 -10.73
C ASP A 25 5.55 -0.41 -9.70
N ILE A 26 5.34 0.82 -9.24
CA ILE A 26 4.25 1.11 -8.31
C ILE A 26 2.92 0.77 -8.96
N GLU A 27 2.72 1.20 -10.20
CA GLU A 27 1.47 0.93 -10.90
C GLU A 27 1.24 -0.57 -11.10
N THR A 28 2.29 -1.29 -11.45
CA THR A 28 2.19 -2.74 -11.63
C THR A 28 1.75 -3.42 -10.34
N VAL A 29 2.35 -3.02 -9.22
CA VAL A 29 2.01 -3.59 -7.93
C VAL A 29 0.58 -3.22 -7.53
N LEU A 30 0.21 -1.95 -7.66
CA LEU A 30 -1.10 -1.48 -7.26
C LEU A 30 -2.22 -2.08 -8.11
N ASN A 31 -1.92 -2.43 -9.36
CA ASN A 31 -2.92 -3.04 -10.23
C ASN A 31 -3.29 -4.46 -9.81
N THR A 32 -2.55 -5.06 -8.88
CA THR A 32 -2.94 -6.36 -8.32
C THR A 32 -4.01 -6.22 -7.24
N LEU A 33 -4.35 -5.01 -6.87
CA LEU A 33 -5.33 -4.73 -5.82
C LEU A 33 -6.67 -4.32 -6.44
N THR A 34 -7.73 -4.37 -5.64
CA THR A 34 -9.01 -3.83 -6.09
C THR A 34 -8.88 -2.32 -6.22
N PRO A 35 -9.76 -1.67 -7.02
CA PRO A 35 -9.69 -0.21 -7.15
C PRO A 35 -9.81 0.52 -5.81
N ARG A 36 -10.65 0.03 -4.91
CA ARG A 36 -10.82 0.67 -3.59
C ARG A 36 -9.53 0.55 -2.77
N GLU A 37 -8.94 -0.63 -2.75
CA GLU A 37 -7.69 -0.85 -2.03
C GLU A 37 -6.58 0.02 -2.59
N ARG A 38 -6.49 0.09 -3.90
CA ARG A 38 -5.47 0.91 -4.55
C ARG A 38 -5.65 2.38 -4.20
N ASN A 39 -6.89 2.87 -4.29
CA ASN A 39 -7.16 4.28 -3.98
C ASN A 39 -6.82 4.61 -2.54
N VAL A 40 -7.16 3.73 -1.61
CA VAL A 40 -6.86 3.95 -0.20
C VAL A 40 -5.35 4.03 0.01
N LEU A 41 -4.57 3.11 -0.56
CA LEU A 41 -3.13 3.15 -0.40
C LEU A 41 -2.51 4.38 -1.06
N GLN A 42 -3.00 4.77 -2.23
CA GLN A 42 -2.48 5.97 -2.89
C GLN A 42 -2.67 7.22 -2.03
N MET A 43 -3.83 7.35 -1.43
CA MET A 43 -4.11 8.50 -0.58
C MET A 43 -3.39 8.43 0.76
N ARG A 44 -3.29 7.23 1.31
CA ARG A 44 -2.69 7.04 2.63
C ARG A 44 -1.19 7.31 2.60
N PHE A 45 -0.52 6.92 1.52
CA PHE A 45 0.92 7.03 1.40
C PHE A 45 1.38 8.16 0.49
N GLY A 46 0.44 8.92 -0.06
CA GLY A 46 0.80 10.05 -0.91
C GLY A 46 1.45 9.64 -2.22
N LEU A 47 0.97 8.56 -2.82
CA LEU A 47 1.52 8.08 -4.08
C LEU A 47 0.94 8.89 -5.26
N ASP A 48 1.68 8.91 -6.36
CA ASP A 48 1.24 9.56 -7.60
C ASP A 48 0.93 11.04 -7.37
N ASP A 49 1.84 11.72 -6.68
CA ASP A 49 1.74 13.15 -6.36
C ASP A 49 0.56 13.52 -5.46
N ALA A 50 -0.15 12.54 -4.95
CA ALA A 50 -1.20 12.80 -3.98
C ALA A 50 -0.57 13.16 -2.63
N GLN A 51 -1.27 13.98 -1.86
CA GLN A 51 -0.84 14.26 -0.50
C GLN A 51 -1.27 13.14 0.42
N GLU A 52 -0.43 12.84 1.41
CA GLU A 52 -0.79 11.86 2.41
C GLU A 52 -2.03 12.32 3.17
N LYS A 53 -2.96 11.40 3.39
CA LYS A 53 -4.19 11.67 4.10
C LYS A 53 -4.33 10.75 5.29
N THR A 54 -5.02 11.23 6.31
CA THR A 54 -5.33 10.41 7.48
C THR A 54 -6.45 9.43 7.15
N LEU A 55 -6.59 8.41 7.98
CA LEU A 55 -7.68 7.46 7.81
C LEU A 55 -9.03 8.16 7.87
N LYS A 56 -9.16 9.16 8.75
CA LYS A 56 -10.41 9.91 8.87
C LYS A 56 -10.71 10.69 7.60
N GLU A 57 -9.71 11.35 7.04
CA GLU A 57 -9.89 12.11 5.81
C GLU A 57 -10.34 11.21 4.65
N ILE A 58 -9.71 10.05 4.53
CA ILE A 58 -10.08 9.11 3.48
C ILE A 58 -11.49 8.58 3.71
N GLY A 59 -11.82 8.28 4.98
CA GLY A 59 -13.17 7.85 5.33
C GLY A 59 -14.20 8.87 4.94
N ASP A 60 -13.94 10.14 5.21
CA ASP A 60 -14.87 11.21 4.85
C ASP A 60 -15.06 11.29 3.33
N MET A 61 -13.99 11.09 2.57
CA MET A 61 -14.08 11.13 1.11
C MET A 61 -14.93 10.00 0.53
N PHE A 62 -14.89 8.83 1.15
CA PHE A 62 -15.61 7.67 0.65
C PHE A 62 -16.92 7.39 1.41
N SER A 63 -17.26 8.25 2.35
CA SER A 63 -18.43 8.06 3.23
C SER A 63 -18.35 6.74 3.99
N LEU A 64 -17.14 6.44 4.48
CA LEU A 64 -16.87 5.26 5.28
C LEU A 64 -16.26 5.68 6.60
N THR A 65 -16.33 4.78 7.58
CA THR A 65 -15.72 5.06 8.88
C THR A 65 -14.21 4.93 8.80
N ARG A 66 -13.53 5.58 9.75
CA ARG A 66 -12.07 5.46 9.87
C ARG A 66 -11.67 3.99 10.05
N GLU A 67 -12.44 3.25 10.86
CA GLU A 67 -12.14 1.84 11.09
C GLU A 67 -12.27 1.01 9.81
N ARG A 68 -13.28 1.32 8.99
CA ARG A 68 -13.43 0.62 7.72
C ARG A 68 -12.25 0.89 6.79
N ILE A 69 -11.79 2.12 6.75
CA ILE A 69 -10.61 2.46 5.93
C ILE A 69 -9.37 1.73 6.46
N ARG A 70 -9.22 1.66 7.79
CA ARG A 70 -8.12 0.91 8.39
C ARG A 70 -8.14 -0.54 7.96
N GLN A 71 -9.33 -1.15 7.94
CA GLN A 71 -9.49 -2.53 7.50
C GLN A 71 -9.13 -2.71 6.03
N ILE A 72 -9.54 -1.77 5.19
CA ILE A 72 -9.20 -1.81 3.77
C ILE A 72 -7.69 -1.70 3.58
N GLU A 73 -7.07 -0.78 4.29
CA GLU A 73 -5.62 -0.61 4.23
C GLU A 73 -4.91 -1.89 4.67
N ALA A 74 -5.32 -2.45 5.80
CA ALA A 74 -4.70 -3.67 6.32
C ALA A 74 -4.82 -4.83 5.34
N LYS A 75 -5.99 -4.97 4.73
CA LYS A 75 -6.21 -6.03 3.75
C LYS A 75 -5.35 -5.84 2.51
N ALA A 76 -5.24 -4.60 2.05
CA ALA A 76 -4.41 -4.29 0.90
C ALA A 76 -2.94 -4.60 1.19
N LEU A 77 -2.45 -4.17 2.34
CA LEU A 77 -1.07 -4.44 2.72
C LEU A 77 -0.79 -5.93 2.86
N LYS A 78 -1.77 -6.67 3.38
CA LYS A 78 -1.62 -8.11 3.50
C LYS A 78 -1.50 -8.77 2.13
N LYS A 79 -2.27 -8.29 1.15
CA LYS A 79 -2.13 -8.80 -0.21
C LYS A 79 -0.75 -8.55 -0.77
N LEU A 80 -0.16 -7.41 -0.45
CA LEU A 80 1.17 -7.07 -0.94
C LEU A 80 2.27 -7.88 -0.25
N GLU A 81 1.97 -8.54 0.87
CA GLU A 81 2.91 -9.46 1.51
C GLU A 81 3.02 -10.79 0.76
N ASP A 82 2.08 -11.08 -0.12
CA ASP A 82 2.07 -12.31 -0.89
C ASP A 82 3.30 -12.33 -1.80
N PRO A 83 4.17 -13.35 -1.70
CA PRO A 83 5.37 -13.42 -2.52
C PRO A 83 5.11 -13.33 -4.02
N LYS A 84 3.96 -13.79 -4.48
CA LYS A 84 3.62 -13.71 -5.89
C LYS A 84 3.37 -12.29 -6.36
N ARG A 85 2.97 -11.41 -5.45
CA ARG A 85 2.65 -10.03 -5.77
C ARG A 85 3.79 -9.07 -5.47
N ASN A 86 4.64 -9.42 -4.50
CA ASN A 86 5.65 -8.51 -4.02
C ASN A 86 7.02 -8.68 -4.66
N HIS A 87 7.13 -9.53 -5.69
CA HIS A 87 8.44 -9.78 -6.28
C HIS A 87 9.10 -8.49 -6.82
N ILE A 88 8.31 -7.56 -7.29
CA ILE A 88 8.82 -6.28 -7.75
C ILE A 88 9.34 -5.47 -6.57
N LEU A 89 8.58 -5.45 -5.47
CA LEU A 89 8.95 -4.67 -4.29
C LEU A 89 10.22 -5.19 -3.65
N ARG A 90 10.49 -6.48 -3.77
CA ARG A 90 11.70 -7.07 -3.19
C ARG A 90 12.97 -6.45 -3.73
N GLU A 91 12.94 -5.94 -4.95
CA GLU A 91 14.11 -5.29 -5.53
C GLU A 91 14.45 -3.99 -4.81
N TYR A 92 13.49 -3.41 -4.11
CA TYR A 92 13.67 -2.15 -3.40
C TYR A 92 13.86 -2.33 -1.90
N ILE A 93 13.73 -3.54 -1.41
CA ILE A 93 13.88 -3.85 0.02
C ILE A 93 15.19 -4.57 0.23
N ARG A 94 16.01 -4.02 1.10
CA ARG A 94 17.32 -4.62 1.40
C ARG A 94 17.53 -4.75 2.89
#